data_cb2748d332dbd2ce66590cbd67ae16a5
#
_entry.id   cb2748d332dbd2ce66590cbd67ae16a5
#
_cell.length_a   1.000
_cell.length_b   1.000
_cell.length_c   1.000
_cell.angle_alpha   90.00
_cell.angle_beta   90.00
_cell.angle_gamma   90.00
#
_symmetry.space_group_name_H-M   'P 1'
#
loop_
_entity.id
_entity.type
_entity.pdbx_description
1 polymer ?
#
loop_
_entity_poly.entity_id
_entity_poly.type
_entity_poly.pdbx_seq_one_letter_code
_entity_poly.pdbx_strand_id
1 'polypeptide(L)'
;MQTFINIFLGFFIFESVGAAPITDTITYDSEFYDIPLEELPHPFVYDENKQFDQVKAKIGTALPSIIQEIYSSAPLTEETEDEASTPKLIDGSSAQGSGVLGLQTQDGLPTCLLCTCLGTTVYCDDRELDAVPPLPKKTTYFYSRYNRIRKISRNDFANLNNLKRIDLTANFISDIHKDAFRRLLQLQELVLRDNRIRQLPELPSTLTFLDVSKNRLGHKGIRNEAFKDLNELQHLYLTDNNLDHIPLPLPESLQALHLQNNNIQEMHEDTFCKMRDFTYVRRALEDIRLDGNPINLSKTPYAYICLPRLPVGNLI
;
A
#
# COMPACT_ATOMS: atom_id res chain seq x y z
N MET A 1 -5.97 -87.97 0.42
CA MET A 1 -5.46 -87.56 -0.91
C MET A 1 -4.71 -86.25 -0.69
N GLN A 2 -3.38 -86.39 -0.70
CA GLN A 2 -2.37 -85.33 -0.50
C GLN A 2 -2.08 -84.75 -1.86
N THR A 3 -2.14 -83.39 -1.94
CA THR A 3 -1.59 -82.69 -3.07
C THR A 3 -0.50 -81.77 -2.60
N PHE A 4 0.69 -82.00 -3.11
CA PHE A 4 1.92 -81.30 -2.85
C PHE A 4 1.93 -79.93 -3.48
N ILE A 5 2.36 -78.93 -2.72
CA ILE A 5 2.66 -77.57 -3.23
C ILE A 5 4.19 -77.46 -3.25
N ASN A 6 4.73 -77.37 -4.48
CA ASN A 6 6.17 -77.08 -4.71
C ASN A 6 6.41 -75.56 -4.53
N ILE A 7 7.26 -75.23 -3.58
CA ILE A 7 7.81 -73.90 -3.41
C ILE A 7 9.13 -73.83 -4.19
N PHE A 8 9.16 -73.03 -5.24
CA PHE A 8 10.38 -72.62 -5.94
C PHE A 8 11.08 -71.54 -5.17
N LEU A 9 12.21 -71.83 -4.53
CA LEU A 9 13.13 -70.79 -4.04
C LEU A 9 14.05 -70.39 -5.21
N GLY A 10 13.88 -69.23 -5.71
CA GLY A 10 14.83 -68.59 -6.60
C GLY A 10 15.90 -67.82 -5.81
N PHE A 11 17.11 -68.33 -5.83
CA PHE A 11 18.28 -67.59 -5.34
C PHE A 11 18.68 -66.57 -6.36
N PHE A 12 18.56 -65.30 -6.00
CA PHE A 12 19.24 -64.21 -6.71
C PHE A 12 20.58 -63.95 -6.05
N ILE A 13 21.65 -64.30 -6.78
CA ILE A 13 23.01 -63.92 -6.46
C ILE A 13 23.21 -62.48 -6.85
N PHE A 14 23.35 -61.58 -5.88
CA PHE A 14 23.80 -60.21 -6.13
C PHE A 14 25.33 -60.21 -6.15
N GLU A 15 25.92 -60.02 -7.32
CA GLU A 15 27.32 -59.60 -7.45
C GLU A 15 27.47 -58.19 -6.89
N SER A 16 28.26 -58.05 -5.84
CA SER A 16 28.69 -56.78 -5.27
C SER A 16 29.73 -56.14 -6.19
N VAL A 17 29.29 -55.19 -7.01
CA VAL A 17 30.22 -54.26 -7.66
C VAL A 17 30.62 -53.23 -6.61
N GLY A 18 31.87 -53.25 -6.21
CA GLY A 18 32.45 -52.28 -5.30
C GLY A 18 32.46 -50.88 -5.93
N ALA A 19 31.65 -49.98 -5.39
CA ALA A 19 31.79 -48.57 -5.65
C ALA A 19 32.83 -47.98 -4.68
N ALA A 20 33.92 -47.46 -5.23
CA ALA A 20 34.87 -46.65 -4.48
C ALA A 20 34.24 -45.37 -3.94
N PRO A 21 34.61 -44.91 -2.76
CA PRO A 21 34.11 -43.65 -2.23
C PRO A 21 34.74 -42.50 -3.01
N ILE A 22 33.90 -41.70 -3.70
CA ILE A 22 34.28 -40.42 -4.24
C ILE A 22 34.31 -39.46 -3.07
N THR A 23 35.48 -39.18 -2.54
CA THR A 23 35.71 -38.04 -1.62
C THR A 23 36.04 -36.81 -2.47
N ASP A 24 35.04 -36.15 -2.97
CA ASP A 24 35.18 -34.75 -3.39
C ASP A 24 35.03 -33.87 -2.16
N THR A 25 36.14 -33.66 -1.47
CA THR A 25 36.33 -32.57 -0.54
C THR A 25 36.40 -31.30 -1.37
N ILE A 26 35.28 -30.58 -1.46
CA ILE A 26 35.29 -29.18 -1.89
C ILE A 26 35.96 -28.39 -0.76
N THR A 27 37.25 -28.14 -0.90
CA THR A 27 37.97 -27.16 -0.10
C THR A 27 37.50 -25.79 -0.56
N TYR A 28 36.69 -25.13 0.26
CA TYR A 28 36.50 -23.72 0.16
C TYR A 28 37.80 -23.04 0.58
N ASP A 29 38.54 -22.54 -0.39
CA ASP A 29 39.59 -21.58 -0.13
C ASP A 29 38.92 -20.30 0.40
N SER A 30 38.99 -20.13 1.71
CA SER A 30 38.68 -18.88 2.38
C SER A 30 39.89 -17.94 2.21
N GLU A 31 40.02 -17.33 1.05
CA GLU A 31 40.76 -16.08 0.98
C GLU A 31 39.91 -14.99 1.66
N PHE A 32 40.14 -14.87 2.96
CA PHE A 32 39.73 -13.71 3.75
C PHE A 32 40.47 -12.50 3.19
N TYR A 33 39.79 -11.68 2.37
CA TYR A 33 40.21 -10.31 2.19
C TYR A 33 39.88 -9.56 3.49
N ASP A 34 40.90 -9.30 4.29
CA ASP A 34 40.85 -8.33 5.38
C ASP A 34 40.60 -6.95 4.77
N ILE A 35 39.31 -6.57 4.69
CA ILE A 35 38.91 -5.19 4.42
C ILE A 35 39.03 -4.45 5.75
N PRO A 36 39.84 -3.37 5.84
CA PRO A 36 39.94 -2.60 7.07
C PRO A 36 38.57 -2.04 7.45
N LEU A 37 38.21 -2.18 8.74
CA LEU A 37 36.93 -1.78 9.33
C LEU A 37 36.65 -0.26 9.31
N GLU A 38 37.51 0.54 8.69
CA GLU A 38 37.37 2.02 8.64
C GLU A 38 36.63 2.58 7.41
N GLU A 39 36.22 1.73 6.45
CA GLU A 39 35.53 2.22 5.23
C GLU A 39 34.08 1.72 5.06
N LEU A 40 33.46 1.16 6.10
CA LEU A 40 32.02 0.91 6.05
C LEU A 40 31.26 2.21 6.36
N PRO A 41 30.41 2.71 5.45
CA PRO A 41 29.57 3.85 5.76
C PRO A 41 28.66 3.46 6.92
N HIS A 42 28.74 4.23 8.02
CA HIS A 42 27.85 4.09 9.15
C HIS A 42 26.39 4.07 8.69
N PRO A 43 25.53 3.23 9.29
CA PRO A 43 24.11 3.29 9.00
C PRO A 43 23.61 4.70 9.28
N PHE A 44 22.96 5.31 8.30
CA PHE A 44 22.37 6.63 8.42
C PHE A 44 21.42 6.67 9.60
N VAL A 45 21.87 7.22 10.71
CA VAL A 45 21.00 7.67 11.80
C VAL A 45 20.33 8.94 11.28
N TYR A 46 19.06 8.85 10.91
CA TYR A 46 18.25 10.01 10.59
C TYR A 46 18.03 10.83 11.85
N ASP A 47 18.82 11.90 11.99
CA ASP A 47 18.57 12.97 12.96
C ASP A 47 17.58 13.94 12.30
N GLU A 48 16.29 13.77 12.58
CA GLU A 48 15.17 14.51 11.98
C GLU A 48 15.21 16.04 12.22
N ASN A 49 16.10 16.54 13.09
CA ASN A 49 16.08 17.95 13.52
C ASN A 49 17.14 18.85 12.87
N LYS A 50 18.08 18.33 12.10
CA LYS A 50 19.18 19.15 11.54
C LYS A 50 19.09 19.44 10.05
N GLN A 51 18.24 18.75 9.30
CA GLN A 51 18.20 18.92 7.84
C GLN A 51 17.16 19.95 7.36
N PHE A 52 16.22 20.36 8.25
CA PHE A 52 15.16 21.30 7.89
C PHE A 52 15.67 22.74 7.72
N ASP A 53 16.66 23.15 8.47
CA ASP A 53 17.18 24.52 8.41
C ASP A 53 18.19 24.76 7.27
N GLN A 54 18.89 23.73 6.79
CA GLN A 54 19.84 23.88 5.68
C GLN A 54 19.16 23.91 4.30
N VAL A 55 18.02 23.30 4.14
CA VAL A 55 17.25 23.33 2.87
C VAL A 55 16.53 24.67 2.71
N LYS A 56 16.05 25.26 3.81
CA LYS A 56 15.43 26.60 3.81
C LYS A 56 16.44 27.72 3.44
N ALA A 57 17.70 27.58 3.83
CA ALA A 57 18.75 28.55 3.51
C ALA A 57 19.23 28.51 2.04
N LYS A 58 19.01 27.39 1.31
CA LYS A 58 19.42 27.27 -0.10
C LYS A 58 18.33 27.61 -1.12
N ILE A 59 17.06 27.66 -0.72
CA ILE A 59 15.94 28.01 -1.61
C ILE A 59 15.66 29.53 -1.62
N GLY A 60 16.18 30.29 -0.64
CA GLY A 60 15.95 31.72 -0.49
C GLY A 60 16.72 32.65 -1.43
N THR A 61 17.62 32.15 -2.31
CA THR A 61 18.51 33.01 -3.10
C THR A 61 18.49 32.81 -4.62
N ALA A 62 17.48 32.12 -5.15
CA ALA A 62 17.36 31.95 -6.62
C ALA A 62 15.91 32.09 -7.10
N LEU A 63 15.34 33.29 -6.95
CA LEU A 63 14.19 33.71 -7.75
C LEU A 63 14.71 34.54 -8.92
N PRO A 64 14.39 34.18 -10.17
CA PRO A 64 14.76 35.00 -11.31
C PRO A 64 14.04 36.36 -11.26
N SER A 65 14.77 37.43 -11.59
CA SER A 65 14.37 38.82 -11.61
C SER A 65 13.18 39.19 -12.54
N ILE A 66 12.50 38.23 -13.09
CA ILE A 66 11.37 38.42 -14.02
C ILE A 66 10.03 38.73 -13.30
N ILE A 67 9.91 38.42 -12.01
CA ILE A 67 8.64 38.66 -11.27
C ILE A 67 8.54 40.09 -10.71
N GLN A 68 9.62 40.81 -10.64
CA GLN A 68 9.63 42.18 -10.10
C GLN A 68 9.13 43.27 -11.08
N GLU A 69 9.08 43.00 -12.38
CA GLU A 69 8.59 43.95 -13.38
C GLU A 69 7.05 43.95 -13.58
N ILE A 70 6.34 42.95 -13.06
CA ILE A 70 4.86 42.85 -13.23
C ILE A 70 4.10 43.66 -12.19
N TYR A 71 4.73 44.09 -11.09
CA TYR A 71 4.06 44.82 -10.00
C TYR A 71 4.30 46.33 -10.00
N SER A 72 4.99 46.90 -10.99
CA SER A 72 5.35 48.33 -11.00
C SER A 72 4.56 49.18 -12.00
N SER A 73 3.54 48.65 -12.68
CA SER A 73 2.77 49.41 -13.64
C SER A 73 1.25 49.20 -13.47
N ALA A 74 0.70 49.74 -12.38
CA ALA A 74 -0.71 49.97 -12.27
C ALA A 74 -0.93 51.42 -11.83
N PRO A 75 -1.61 52.29 -12.62
CA PRO A 75 -1.94 53.65 -12.18
C PRO A 75 -3.15 53.59 -11.23
N LEU A 76 -2.99 54.31 -10.12
CA LEU A 76 -4.05 54.73 -9.22
C LEU A 76 -5.03 55.61 -9.96
N THR A 77 -6.31 55.27 -9.97
CA THR A 77 -7.40 56.22 -10.18
C THR A 77 -8.41 56.06 -9.03
N GLU A 78 -8.63 57.21 -8.38
CA GLU A 78 -9.54 57.43 -7.28
C GLU A 78 -11.02 57.36 -7.72
N GLU A 79 -11.81 56.82 -6.78
CA GLU A 79 -13.19 57.14 -6.35
C GLU A 79 -14.21 57.75 -7.33
N THR A 80 -15.39 57.11 -7.38
CA THR A 80 -16.65 57.74 -6.98
C THR A 80 -17.72 56.67 -6.70
N GLU A 81 -18.38 56.82 -5.54
CA GLU A 81 -19.61 56.14 -5.15
C GLU A 81 -20.76 56.54 -6.06
N ASP A 82 -21.61 55.60 -6.46
CA ASP A 82 -23.06 55.83 -6.58
C ASP A 82 -23.86 54.52 -6.70
N GLU A 83 -25.03 54.60 -6.09
CA GLU A 83 -26.10 53.69 -5.78
C GLU A 83 -26.55 52.63 -6.80
N ALA A 84 -26.95 51.52 -6.20
CA ALA A 84 -28.08 50.61 -6.46
C ALA A 84 -28.71 50.53 -7.85
N SER A 85 -28.63 49.34 -8.42
CA SER A 85 -29.78 48.67 -9.06
C SER A 85 -29.48 47.21 -9.44
N THR A 86 -30.39 46.34 -9.05
CA THR A 86 -30.42 44.91 -9.48
C THR A 86 -30.68 44.80 -10.97
N PRO A 87 -30.06 43.89 -11.69
CA PRO A 87 -30.62 43.33 -12.90
C PRO A 87 -30.72 41.82 -12.92
N LYS A 88 -31.90 41.40 -13.19
CA LYS A 88 -32.48 40.32 -13.95
C LYS A 88 -31.52 39.28 -14.55
N LEU A 89 -31.91 38.01 -14.33
CA LEU A 89 -31.59 36.83 -15.12
C LEU A 89 -31.65 37.08 -16.61
N ILE A 90 -30.59 36.76 -17.33
CA ILE A 90 -30.62 36.50 -18.78
C ILE A 90 -30.04 35.12 -19.01
N ASP A 91 -30.89 34.23 -19.50
CA ASP A 91 -30.64 32.96 -20.11
C ASP A 91 -29.92 33.18 -21.46
N GLY A 92 -28.90 32.44 -21.77
CA GLY A 92 -28.20 32.59 -23.04
C GLY A 92 -26.97 31.75 -23.23
N SER A 93 -27.17 30.52 -23.63
CA SER A 93 -26.47 29.77 -24.71
C SER A 93 -24.99 30.07 -25.03
N SER A 94 -24.19 29.03 -24.92
CA SER A 94 -23.02 28.65 -25.76
C SER A 94 -21.87 29.66 -25.94
N ALA A 95 -20.76 29.34 -25.25
CA ALA A 95 -19.43 29.57 -25.78
C ALA A 95 -18.52 28.40 -25.43
N GLN A 96 -18.12 27.62 -26.44
CA GLN A 96 -16.99 26.72 -26.39
C GLN A 96 -15.72 27.54 -26.18
N GLY A 97 -15.29 27.64 -24.95
CA GLY A 97 -13.99 28.19 -24.56
C GLY A 97 -13.11 27.04 -24.11
N SER A 98 -12.08 26.73 -24.88
CA SER A 98 -10.98 25.82 -24.51
C SER A 98 -10.19 26.44 -23.35
N GLY A 99 -10.76 26.40 -22.14
CA GLY A 99 -10.16 26.93 -20.92
C GLY A 99 -9.53 25.80 -20.11
N VAL A 100 -8.22 25.79 -20.06
CA VAL A 100 -7.43 25.05 -19.05
C VAL A 100 -7.66 25.74 -17.68
N LEU A 101 -8.87 25.63 -17.15
CA LEU A 101 -9.17 26.02 -15.78
C LEU A 101 -9.55 24.73 -15.04
N GLY A 102 -8.60 24.25 -14.22
CA GLY A 102 -8.81 23.10 -13.35
C GLY A 102 -10.00 23.30 -12.41
N LEU A 103 -10.53 22.21 -11.89
CA LEU A 103 -11.57 22.21 -10.87
C LEU A 103 -11.14 23.09 -9.69
N GLN A 104 -12.05 23.90 -9.19
CA GLN A 104 -11.79 24.77 -8.05
C GLN A 104 -11.84 24.00 -6.74
N THR A 105 -10.98 24.38 -5.79
CA THR A 105 -11.06 23.97 -4.38
C THR A 105 -12.26 24.63 -3.68
N GLN A 106 -12.52 24.27 -2.43
CA GLN A 106 -13.56 24.91 -1.61
C GLN A 106 -13.39 26.43 -1.50
N ASP A 107 -12.16 26.93 -1.65
CA ASP A 107 -11.84 28.36 -1.64
C ASP A 107 -11.82 28.99 -3.06
N GLY A 108 -12.29 28.26 -4.07
CA GLY A 108 -12.39 28.74 -5.43
C GLY A 108 -11.11 28.67 -6.27
N LEU A 109 -9.99 28.20 -5.70
CA LEU A 109 -8.73 28.07 -6.42
C LEU A 109 -8.67 26.74 -7.22
N PRO A 110 -8.10 26.74 -8.45
CA PRO A 110 -7.87 25.52 -9.20
C PRO A 110 -6.90 24.60 -8.45
N THR A 111 -7.18 23.30 -8.41
CA THR A 111 -6.33 22.30 -7.73
C THR A 111 -4.88 22.36 -8.18
N CYS A 112 -4.63 22.57 -9.47
CA CYS A 112 -3.27 22.65 -10.01
C CYS A 112 -2.52 23.96 -9.68
N LEU A 113 -3.12 24.90 -8.95
CA LEU A 113 -2.42 26.02 -8.32
C LEU A 113 -1.93 25.67 -6.91
N LEU A 114 -2.64 24.79 -6.20
CA LEU A 114 -2.24 24.30 -4.86
C LEU A 114 -1.33 23.08 -4.95
N CYS A 115 -1.56 22.21 -5.92
CA CYS A 115 -0.86 20.96 -6.15
C CYS A 115 -0.09 21.00 -7.46
N THR A 116 0.94 20.19 -7.59
CA THR A 116 1.67 20.03 -8.84
C THR A 116 0.97 19.01 -9.72
N CYS A 117 0.50 19.44 -10.90
CA CYS A 117 -0.13 18.55 -11.89
C CYS A 117 0.84 18.28 -13.05
N LEU A 118 1.19 17.01 -13.26
CA LEU A 118 2.05 16.56 -14.35
C LEU A 118 1.31 15.51 -15.20
N GLY A 119 0.82 15.91 -16.36
CA GLY A 119 -0.02 15.05 -17.20
C GLY A 119 -1.29 14.60 -16.47
N THR A 120 -1.40 13.31 -16.15
CA THR A 120 -2.53 12.73 -15.41
C THR A 120 -2.21 12.47 -13.93
N THR A 121 -1.05 12.89 -13.45
CA THR A 121 -0.62 12.72 -12.06
C THR A 121 -0.77 14.03 -11.30
N VAL A 122 -1.36 13.95 -10.11
CA VAL A 122 -1.55 15.08 -9.20
C VAL A 122 -0.78 14.84 -7.91
N TYR A 123 0.16 15.73 -7.60
CA TYR A 123 0.99 15.71 -6.39
C TYR A 123 0.57 16.82 -5.45
N CYS A 124 -0.01 16.47 -4.32
CA CYS A 124 -0.46 17.36 -3.27
C CYS A 124 0.25 17.11 -1.93
N ASP A 125 1.44 16.55 -1.95
CA ASP A 125 2.18 16.21 -0.74
C ASP A 125 2.56 17.48 0.04
N ASP A 126 2.39 17.44 1.39
CA ASP A 126 2.78 18.51 2.31
C ASP A 126 2.20 19.88 1.93
N ARG A 127 0.89 19.92 1.68
CA ARG A 127 0.14 21.15 1.31
C ARG A 127 -0.82 21.63 2.38
N GLU A 128 -0.74 21.06 3.59
CA GLU A 128 -1.63 21.38 4.72
C GLU A 128 -3.13 21.20 4.42
N LEU A 129 -3.47 20.37 3.46
CA LEU A 129 -4.85 20.14 3.03
C LEU A 129 -5.67 19.47 4.14
N ASP A 130 -6.83 20.03 4.44
CA ASP A 130 -7.81 19.48 5.40
C ASP A 130 -8.80 18.50 4.75
N ALA A 131 -8.92 18.51 3.43
CA ALA A 131 -9.79 17.65 2.64
C ALA A 131 -9.15 17.30 1.29
N VAL A 132 -9.65 16.26 0.63
CA VAL A 132 -9.27 15.93 -0.74
C VAL A 132 -9.73 17.07 -1.68
N PRO A 133 -8.82 17.69 -2.43
CA PRO A 133 -9.18 18.74 -3.36
C PRO A 133 -9.93 18.16 -4.57
N PRO A 134 -10.76 18.95 -5.28
CA PRO A 134 -11.41 18.50 -6.51
C PRO A 134 -10.37 18.11 -7.58
N LEU A 135 -10.31 16.85 -7.97
CA LEU A 135 -9.30 16.35 -8.90
C LEU A 135 -9.74 16.50 -10.37
N PRO A 136 -8.80 16.75 -11.31
CA PRO A 136 -9.08 16.70 -12.74
C PRO A 136 -9.64 15.35 -13.17
N LYS A 137 -10.64 15.30 -14.02
CA LYS A 137 -11.33 14.06 -14.48
C LYS A 137 -10.39 13.02 -15.11
N LYS A 138 -9.25 13.44 -15.64
CA LYS A 138 -8.26 12.57 -16.28
C LYS A 138 -7.21 12.05 -15.29
N THR A 139 -7.33 12.35 -13.98
CA THR A 139 -6.35 11.90 -12.98
C THR A 139 -6.23 10.38 -12.96
N THR A 140 -4.99 9.90 -13.08
CA THR A 140 -4.62 8.49 -13.02
C THR A 140 -3.90 8.14 -11.71
N TYR A 141 -3.06 9.06 -11.24
CA TYR A 141 -2.29 8.90 -10.01
C TYR A 141 -2.49 10.11 -9.11
N PHE A 142 -2.85 9.87 -7.85
CA PHE A 142 -3.06 10.92 -6.86
C PHE A 142 -2.22 10.65 -5.62
N TYR A 143 -1.36 11.61 -5.28
CA TYR A 143 -0.50 11.61 -4.09
C TYR A 143 -0.86 12.82 -3.24
N SER A 144 -1.25 12.58 -1.99
CA SER A 144 -1.57 13.64 -1.01
C SER A 144 -1.10 13.22 0.37
N ARG A 145 0.20 12.92 0.45
CA ARG A 145 0.88 12.48 1.67
C ARG A 145 1.20 13.69 2.55
N TYR A 146 1.32 13.43 3.86
CA TYR A 146 1.73 14.44 4.86
C TYR A 146 0.81 15.67 4.89
N ASN A 147 -0.51 15.46 4.86
CA ASN A 147 -1.51 16.50 4.94
C ASN A 147 -2.34 16.37 6.24
N ARG A 148 -3.41 17.17 6.36
CA ARG A 148 -4.29 17.19 7.53
C ARG A 148 -5.68 16.62 7.25
N ILE A 149 -5.83 15.82 6.18
CA ILE A 149 -7.10 15.24 5.76
C ILE A 149 -7.64 14.33 6.86
N ARG A 150 -8.89 14.58 7.27
CA ARG A 150 -9.53 13.84 8.37
C ARG A 150 -10.64 12.90 7.91
N LYS A 151 -11.24 13.20 6.76
CA LYS A 151 -12.40 12.49 6.22
C LYS A 151 -12.27 12.29 4.73
N ILE A 152 -12.70 11.11 4.27
CA ILE A 152 -12.90 10.81 2.86
C ILE A 152 -14.40 10.64 2.61
N SER A 153 -14.94 11.50 1.77
CA SER A 153 -16.35 11.55 1.43
C SER A 153 -16.64 10.68 0.20
N ARG A 154 -17.89 10.32 0.00
CA ARG A 154 -18.32 9.52 -1.15
C ARG A 154 -17.98 10.16 -2.50
N ASN A 155 -17.99 11.50 -2.56
CA ASN A 155 -17.85 12.24 -3.80
C ASN A 155 -16.40 12.66 -4.11
N ASP A 156 -15.46 12.50 -3.18
CA ASP A 156 -14.08 12.98 -3.35
C ASP A 156 -13.40 12.37 -4.58
N PHE A 157 -13.72 11.10 -4.88
CA PHE A 157 -13.21 10.40 -6.04
C PHE A 157 -14.28 10.05 -7.08
N ALA A 158 -15.48 10.65 -6.97
CA ALA A 158 -16.56 10.37 -7.90
C ALA A 158 -16.18 10.76 -9.34
N ASN A 159 -16.53 9.91 -10.31
CA ASN A 159 -16.25 10.09 -11.74
C ASN A 159 -14.76 10.12 -12.15
N LEU A 160 -13.84 9.69 -11.28
CA LEU A 160 -12.42 9.53 -11.61
C LEU A 160 -12.17 8.11 -12.14
N ASN A 161 -12.76 7.78 -13.28
CA ASN A 161 -12.78 6.42 -13.83
C ASN A 161 -11.40 5.90 -14.25
N ASN A 162 -10.40 6.79 -14.41
CA ASN A 162 -9.04 6.42 -14.81
C ASN A 162 -8.08 6.29 -13.62
N LEU A 163 -8.56 6.48 -12.38
CA LEU A 163 -7.72 6.51 -11.20
C LEU A 163 -7.18 5.10 -10.89
N LYS A 164 -5.86 4.95 -10.90
CA LYS A 164 -5.14 3.69 -10.70
C LYS A 164 -4.43 3.62 -9.35
N ARG A 165 -3.98 4.77 -8.83
CA ARG A 165 -3.32 4.84 -7.53
C ARG A 165 -3.79 6.03 -6.74
N ILE A 166 -4.04 5.78 -5.43
CA ILE A 166 -4.29 6.79 -4.41
C ILE A 166 -3.29 6.57 -3.28
N ASP A 167 -2.55 7.60 -2.91
CA ASP A 167 -1.64 7.58 -1.78
C ASP A 167 -1.96 8.74 -0.82
N LEU A 168 -2.49 8.38 0.35
CA LEU A 168 -2.91 9.28 1.42
C LEU A 168 -2.11 9.03 2.71
N THR A 169 -0.86 8.59 2.57
CA THR A 169 0.04 8.31 3.69
C THR A 169 0.18 9.52 4.61
N ALA A 170 0.27 9.27 5.93
CA ALA A 170 0.55 10.27 6.95
C ALA A 170 -0.44 11.45 6.92
N ASN A 171 -1.71 11.12 7.07
CA ASN A 171 -2.80 12.07 7.28
C ASN A 171 -3.47 11.83 8.65
N PHE A 172 -4.63 12.43 8.88
CA PHE A 172 -5.43 12.23 10.09
C PHE A 172 -6.76 11.53 9.81
N ILE A 173 -6.85 10.74 8.71
CA ILE A 173 -8.09 10.14 8.24
C ILE A 173 -8.61 9.16 9.29
N SER A 174 -9.80 9.45 9.80
CA SER A 174 -10.52 8.61 10.77
C SER A 174 -11.89 8.16 10.27
N ASP A 175 -12.46 8.85 9.30
CA ASP A 175 -13.77 8.59 8.73
C ASP A 175 -13.64 8.45 7.19
N ILE A 176 -14.03 7.29 6.68
CA ILE A 176 -14.07 7.01 5.24
C ILE A 176 -15.47 6.53 4.92
N HIS A 177 -16.14 7.23 4.00
CA HIS A 177 -17.45 6.78 3.54
C HIS A 177 -17.35 5.38 2.92
N LYS A 178 -18.26 4.48 3.27
CA LYS A 178 -18.19 3.07 2.85
C LYS A 178 -18.02 2.86 1.33
N ASP A 179 -18.62 3.72 0.50
CA ASP A 179 -18.56 3.65 -0.96
C ASP A 179 -17.49 4.59 -1.57
N ALA A 180 -16.54 5.11 -0.79
CA ALA A 180 -15.56 6.10 -1.28
C ALA A 180 -14.69 5.56 -2.43
N PHE A 181 -14.29 4.28 -2.36
CA PHE A 181 -13.41 3.64 -3.34
C PHE A 181 -14.10 2.59 -4.21
N ARG A 182 -15.22 2.04 -3.77
CA ARG A 182 -15.89 0.90 -4.39
C ARG A 182 -16.13 1.03 -5.90
N ARG A 183 -16.36 2.25 -6.39
CA ARG A 183 -16.69 2.52 -7.80
C ARG A 183 -15.49 2.84 -8.67
N LEU A 184 -14.28 2.80 -8.14
CA LEU A 184 -13.06 3.07 -8.86
C LEU A 184 -12.59 1.79 -9.57
N LEU A 185 -13.20 1.49 -10.72
CA LEU A 185 -13.03 0.22 -11.43
C LEU A 185 -11.66 0.03 -12.10
N GLN A 186 -10.75 1.00 -11.98
CA GLN A 186 -9.36 0.88 -12.43
C GLN A 186 -8.35 1.07 -11.30
N LEU A 187 -8.83 1.21 -10.04
CA LEU A 187 -7.94 1.41 -8.90
C LEU A 187 -7.20 0.10 -8.60
N GLN A 188 -5.89 0.15 -8.72
CA GLN A 188 -4.97 -0.96 -8.49
C GLN A 188 -4.21 -0.83 -7.17
N GLU A 189 -3.89 0.40 -6.78
CA GLU A 189 -3.07 0.66 -5.59
C GLU A 189 -3.74 1.67 -4.67
N LEU A 190 -3.96 1.27 -3.42
CA LEU A 190 -4.52 2.11 -2.37
C LEU A 190 -3.59 2.11 -1.16
N VAL A 191 -3.03 3.29 -0.84
CA VAL A 191 -2.14 3.49 0.29
C VAL A 191 -2.79 4.46 1.28
N LEU A 192 -3.12 3.95 2.46
CA LEU A 192 -3.75 4.67 3.57
C LEU A 192 -2.90 4.58 4.85
N ARG A 193 -1.62 4.26 4.69
CA ARG A 193 -0.67 4.07 5.78
C ARG A 193 -0.57 5.31 6.68
N ASP A 194 -0.34 5.09 7.98
CA ASP A 194 -0.13 6.14 8.98
C ASP A 194 -1.29 7.14 9.06
N ASN A 195 -2.45 6.60 9.44
CA ASN A 195 -3.70 7.34 9.61
C ASN A 195 -4.39 6.96 10.94
N ARG A 196 -5.68 7.27 11.09
CA ARG A 196 -6.48 6.97 12.28
C ARG A 196 -7.71 6.13 11.98
N ILE A 197 -7.64 5.33 10.90
CA ILE A 197 -8.75 4.55 10.37
C ILE A 197 -9.13 3.45 11.37
N ARG A 198 -10.42 3.40 11.71
CA ARG A 198 -10.98 2.41 12.62
C ARG A 198 -11.80 1.34 11.91
N GLN A 199 -12.21 1.59 10.69
CA GLN A 199 -12.97 0.66 9.88
C GLN A 199 -12.59 0.76 8.42
N LEU A 200 -12.29 -0.38 7.81
CA LEU A 200 -11.97 -0.47 6.39
C LEU A 200 -13.24 -0.26 5.56
N PRO A 201 -13.24 0.63 4.54
CA PRO A 201 -14.37 0.81 3.64
C PRO A 201 -14.53 -0.37 2.68
N GLU A 202 -15.55 -0.34 1.84
CA GLU A 202 -15.66 -1.27 0.72
C GLU A 202 -14.60 -0.97 -0.34
N LEU A 203 -13.93 -2.03 -0.79
CA LEU A 203 -12.81 -1.95 -1.71
C LEU A 203 -13.21 -2.42 -3.12
N PRO A 204 -12.63 -1.84 -4.18
CA PRO A 204 -12.85 -2.33 -5.53
C PRO A 204 -12.09 -3.64 -5.77
N SER A 205 -12.67 -4.54 -6.55
CA SER A 205 -12.09 -5.86 -6.85
C SER A 205 -10.82 -5.83 -7.71
N THR A 206 -10.51 -4.68 -8.29
CA THR A 206 -9.33 -4.43 -9.14
C THR A 206 -8.05 -4.13 -8.35
N LEU A 207 -8.12 -4.08 -7.01
CA LEU A 207 -6.94 -3.82 -6.19
C LEU A 207 -5.92 -4.96 -6.30
N THR A 208 -4.67 -4.58 -6.57
CA THR A 208 -3.49 -5.44 -6.52
C THR A 208 -2.62 -5.17 -5.30
N PHE A 209 -2.69 -3.94 -4.78
CA PHE A 209 -1.90 -3.48 -3.63
C PHE A 209 -2.76 -2.68 -2.65
N LEU A 210 -2.73 -3.06 -1.38
CA LEU A 210 -3.39 -2.36 -0.28
C LEU A 210 -2.44 -2.22 0.91
N ASP A 211 -2.13 -0.97 1.30
CA ASP A 211 -1.41 -0.68 2.53
C ASP A 211 -2.26 0.19 3.46
N VAL A 212 -2.70 -0.41 4.56
CA VAL A 212 -3.39 0.28 5.67
C VAL A 212 -2.62 0.16 6.98
N SER A 213 -1.31 -0.05 6.90
CA SER A 213 -0.43 -0.14 8.06
C SER A 213 -0.48 1.14 8.91
N LYS A 214 -0.15 1.01 10.20
CA LYS A 214 -0.17 2.11 11.17
C LYS A 214 -1.52 2.84 11.23
N ASN A 215 -2.57 2.06 11.47
CA ASN A 215 -3.93 2.55 11.68
C ASN A 215 -4.51 2.04 13.00
N ARG A 216 -5.83 2.08 13.18
CA ARG A 216 -6.52 1.74 14.43
C ARG A 216 -7.68 0.76 14.18
N LEU A 217 -7.46 -0.23 13.31
CA LEU A 217 -8.52 -1.15 12.88
C LEU A 217 -9.03 -2.02 14.05
N GLY A 218 -8.13 -2.55 14.90
CA GLY A 218 -8.51 -3.39 16.03
C GLY A 218 -9.37 -4.58 15.64
N HIS A 219 -10.11 -5.12 16.61
CA HIS A 219 -10.93 -6.32 16.45
C HIS A 219 -12.05 -6.22 15.37
N LYS A 220 -12.66 -5.04 15.20
CA LYS A 220 -13.86 -4.86 14.36
C LYS A 220 -13.63 -4.00 13.11
N GLY A 221 -12.40 -3.56 12.89
CA GLY A 221 -12.11 -2.64 11.79
C GLY A 221 -12.10 -3.28 10.41
N ILE A 222 -11.93 -4.59 10.35
CA ILE A 222 -12.04 -5.38 9.12
C ILE A 222 -13.28 -6.26 9.23
N ARG A 223 -14.22 -6.11 8.30
CA ARG A 223 -15.43 -6.94 8.26
C ARG A 223 -15.10 -8.36 7.84
N ASN A 224 -15.89 -9.32 8.30
CA ASN A 224 -15.80 -10.69 7.80
C ASN A 224 -15.89 -10.69 6.27
N GLU A 225 -15.07 -11.52 5.64
CA GLU A 225 -15.00 -11.65 4.18
C GLU A 225 -14.62 -10.35 3.42
N ALA A 226 -14.00 -9.36 4.09
CA ALA A 226 -13.66 -8.07 3.48
C ALA A 226 -12.77 -8.19 2.23
N PHE A 227 -11.98 -9.24 2.14
CA PHE A 227 -11.05 -9.49 1.03
C PHE A 227 -11.49 -10.61 0.08
N LYS A 228 -12.66 -11.24 0.31
CA LYS A 228 -13.13 -12.43 -0.42
C LYS A 228 -13.16 -12.25 -1.94
N ASP A 229 -13.62 -11.07 -2.39
CA ASP A 229 -13.83 -10.78 -3.81
C ASP A 229 -12.64 -10.05 -4.46
N LEU A 230 -11.54 -9.86 -3.72
CA LEU A 230 -10.34 -9.18 -4.22
C LEU A 230 -9.38 -10.17 -4.92
N ASN A 231 -9.85 -10.78 -6.01
CA ASN A 231 -9.14 -11.87 -6.70
C ASN A 231 -7.83 -11.45 -7.37
N GLU A 232 -7.54 -10.15 -7.45
CA GLU A 232 -6.30 -9.61 -8.02
C GLU A 232 -5.32 -9.12 -6.94
N LEU A 233 -5.71 -9.14 -5.65
CA LEU A 233 -4.91 -8.59 -4.56
C LEU A 233 -3.65 -9.44 -4.31
N GLN A 234 -2.49 -8.84 -4.56
CA GLN A 234 -1.18 -9.49 -4.42
C GLN A 234 -0.47 -9.08 -3.11
N HIS A 235 -0.64 -7.84 -2.70
CA HIS A 235 0.08 -7.29 -1.54
C HIS A 235 -0.91 -6.69 -0.54
N LEU A 236 -0.93 -7.22 0.68
CA LEU A 236 -1.79 -6.75 1.77
C LEU A 236 -0.94 -6.42 2.99
N TYR A 237 -0.87 -5.13 3.34
CA TYR A 237 -0.10 -4.63 4.47
C TYR A 237 -1.02 -4.07 5.56
N LEU A 238 -0.98 -4.73 6.72
CA LEU A 238 -1.83 -4.50 7.89
C LEU A 238 -1.00 -4.31 9.18
N THR A 239 0.27 -4.02 9.04
CA THR A 239 1.21 -3.82 10.15
C THR A 239 0.73 -2.72 11.11
N ASP A 240 0.96 -2.84 12.43
CA ASP A 240 0.63 -1.83 13.45
C ASP A 240 -0.85 -1.41 13.45
N ASN A 241 -1.79 -2.37 13.56
CA ASN A 241 -3.23 -2.10 13.55
C ASN A 241 -4.00 -2.58 14.79
N ASN A 242 -3.31 -3.21 15.74
CA ASN A 242 -3.92 -3.83 16.91
C ASN A 242 -5.00 -4.88 16.57
N LEU A 243 -4.79 -5.63 15.48
CA LEU A 243 -5.63 -6.76 15.10
C LEU A 243 -5.42 -7.90 16.08
N ASP A 244 -6.48 -8.62 16.44
CA ASP A 244 -6.43 -9.79 17.31
C ASP A 244 -6.57 -11.11 16.57
N HIS A 245 -6.85 -11.07 15.27
CA HIS A 245 -6.97 -12.24 14.40
C HIS A 245 -6.51 -11.93 12.97
N ILE A 246 -6.20 -12.98 12.23
CA ILE A 246 -5.91 -12.88 10.79
C ILE A 246 -7.27 -12.77 10.06
N PRO A 247 -7.47 -11.73 9.24
CA PRO A 247 -8.74 -11.57 8.53
C PRO A 247 -8.92 -12.64 7.45
N LEU A 248 -10.02 -13.39 7.50
CA LEU A 248 -10.32 -14.49 6.58
C LEU A 248 -11.63 -14.24 5.81
N PRO A 249 -11.80 -14.86 4.63
CA PRO A 249 -10.80 -15.59 3.85
C PRO A 249 -9.78 -14.66 3.19
N LEU A 250 -8.56 -15.16 3.00
CA LEU A 250 -7.50 -14.45 2.28
C LEU A 250 -7.57 -14.78 0.78
N PRO A 251 -7.42 -13.79 -0.12
CA PRO A 251 -7.39 -14.02 -1.57
C PRO A 251 -6.30 -15.01 -1.99
N GLU A 252 -6.61 -15.87 -2.96
CA GLU A 252 -5.65 -16.85 -3.51
C GLU A 252 -4.50 -16.17 -4.28
N SER A 253 -4.71 -14.95 -4.76
CA SER A 253 -3.75 -14.13 -5.50
C SER A 253 -2.63 -13.53 -4.63
N LEU A 254 -2.76 -13.59 -3.29
CA LEU A 254 -1.78 -12.98 -2.39
C LEU A 254 -0.37 -13.56 -2.58
N GLN A 255 0.60 -12.65 -2.64
CA GLN A 255 2.04 -12.90 -2.68
C GLN A 255 2.71 -12.45 -1.38
N ALA A 256 2.25 -11.33 -0.81
CA ALA A 256 2.75 -10.80 0.46
C ALA A 256 1.62 -10.45 1.42
N LEU A 257 1.76 -10.86 2.67
CA LEU A 257 0.85 -10.57 3.79
C LEU A 257 1.65 -10.10 4.99
N HIS A 258 1.57 -8.82 5.30
CA HIS A 258 2.28 -8.21 6.42
C HIS A 258 1.32 -7.88 7.56
N LEU A 259 1.51 -8.55 8.68
CA LEU A 259 0.69 -8.44 9.90
C LEU A 259 1.53 -8.14 11.16
N GLN A 260 2.74 -7.62 10.98
CA GLN A 260 3.64 -7.33 12.10
C GLN A 260 3.00 -6.41 13.15
N ASN A 261 3.46 -6.52 14.40
CA ASN A 261 3.09 -5.62 15.48
C ASN A 261 1.57 -5.47 15.66
N ASN A 262 0.87 -6.59 15.65
CA ASN A 262 -0.54 -6.66 16.00
C ASN A 262 -0.70 -7.45 17.30
N ASN A 263 -1.93 -7.81 17.68
CA ASN A 263 -2.24 -8.58 18.88
C ASN A 263 -2.80 -9.96 18.52
N ILE A 264 -2.36 -10.57 17.42
CA ILE A 264 -2.81 -11.87 16.95
C ILE A 264 -2.25 -12.94 17.89
N GLN A 265 -3.14 -13.71 18.54
CA GLN A 265 -2.78 -14.70 19.55
C GLN A 265 -2.72 -16.12 18.98
N GLU A 266 -3.56 -16.40 17.99
CA GLU A 266 -3.72 -17.72 17.41
C GLU A 266 -4.09 -17.66 15.93
N MET A 267 -3.94 -18.76 15.23
CA MET A 267 -4.46 -19.00 13.89
C MET A 267 -5.03 -20.41 13.81
N HIS A 268 -5.93 -20.62 12.86
CA HIS A 268 -6.49 -21.94 12.58
C HIS A 268 -5.62 -22.70 11.58
N GLU A 269 -5.72 -24.02 11.59
CA GLU A 269 -4.96 -24.88 10.68
C GLU A 269 -5.31 -24.65 9.20
N ASP A 270 -6.52 -24.15 8.91
CA ASP A 270 -7.02 -23.79 7.58
C ASP A 270 -6.82 -22.30 7.21
N THR A 271 -6.00 -21.57 7.99
CA THR A 271 -5.75 -20.12 7.73
C THR A 271 -5.12 -19.89 6.36
N PHE A 272 -4.12 -20.66 5.99
CA PHE A 272 -3.46 -20.55 4.68
C PHE A 272 -3.69 -21.77 3.79
N CYS A 273 -3.88 -22.94 4.39
CA CYS A 273 -3.97 -24.23 3.72
C CYS A 273 -5.37 -24.80 3.74
N LYS A 274 -5.64 -25.83 2.94
CA LYS A 274 -6.90 -26.58 2.93
C LYS A 274 -6.69 -27.92 3.60
N MET A 275 -7.10 -28.08 4.86
CA MET A 275 -6.88 -29.26 5.70
C MET A 275 -7.34 -30.60 5.09
N ARG A 276 -8.31 -30.56 4.20
CA ARG A 276 -8.86 -31.76 3.53
C ARG A 276 -8.24 -32.03 2.17
N ASP A 277 -7.33 -31.18 1.70
CA ASP A 277 -6.67 -31.30 0.41
C ASP A 277 -5.15 -31.12 0.56
N PHE A 278 -4.45 -32.21 0.79
CA PHE A 278 -2.99 -32.23 0.94
C PHE A 278 -2.24 -31.98 -0.38
N THR A 279 -2.95 -31.92 -1.50
CA THR A 279 -2.38 -31.56 -2.81
C THR A 279 -2.41 -30.07 -3.06
N TYR A 280 -3.18 -29.32 -2.26
CA TYR A 280 -3.27 -27.88 -2.34
C TYR A 280 -1.94 -27.22 -1.96
N VAL A 281 -1.43 -26.40 -2.86
CA VAL A 281 -0.19 -25.62 -2.66
C VAL A 281 -0.45 -24.15 -3.03
N ARG A 282 -0.18 -23.27 -2.10
CA ARG A 282 -0.34 -21.83 -2.28
C ARG A 282 0.97 -21.17 -2.71
N ARG A 283 1.38 -21.45 -3.96
CA ARG A 283 2.72 -21.10 -4.48
C ARG A 283 3.04 -19.61 -4.53
N ALA A 284 2.05 -18.77 -4.71
CA ALA A 284 2.24 -17.32 -4.86
C ALA A 284 2.54 -16.63 -3.52
N LEU A 285 2.05 -17.16 -2.40
CA LEU A 285 2.16 -16.52 -1.08
C LEU A 285 3.52 -16.87 -0.44
N GLU A 286 4.52 -16.03 -0.70
CA GLU A 286 5.92 -16.27 -0.30
C GLU A 286 6.37 -15.41 0.87
N ASP A 287 5.74 -14.27 1.12
CA ASP A 287 6.14 -13.33 2.17
C ASP A 287 5.02 -13.12 3.19
N ILE A 288 5.07 -13.88 4.30
CA ILE A 288 4.13 -13.74 5.41
C ILE A 288 4.90 -13.27 6.64
N ARG A 289 4.53 -12.12 7.17
CA ARG A 289 5.17 -11.50 8.34
C ARG A 289 4.18 -11.41 9.50
N LEU A 290 4.46 -12.16 10.56
CA LEU A 290 3.68 -12.22 11.81
C LEU A 290 4.51 -11.81 13.03
N ASP A 291 5.74 -11.34 12.81
CA ASP A 291 6.63 -10.88 13.88
C ASP A 291 6.01 -9.74 14.71
N GLY A 292 6.31 -9.66 16.00
CA GLY A 292 5.70 -8.69 16.90
C GLY A 292 4.26 -9.00 17.32
N ASN A 293 3.75 -10.22 17.02
CA ASN A 293 2.49 -10.74 17.56
C ASN A 293 2.73 -11.75 18.68
N PRO A 294 1.79 -11.92 19.63
CA PRO A 294 1.89 -12.93 20.69
C PRO A 294 1.63 -14.37 20.19
N ILE A 295 1.41 -14.56 18.90
CA ILE A 295 1.18 -15.87 18.28
C ILE A 295 2.39 -16.78 18.39
N ASN A 296 2.14 -18.08 18.68
CA ASN A 296 3.14 -19.13 18.61
C ASN A 296 2.89 -20.02 17.40
N LEU A 297 3.72 -19.90 16.37
CA LEU A 297 3.56 -20.63 15.11
C LEU A 297 3.74 -22.15 15.27
N SER A 298 4.47 -22.61 16.28
CA SER A 298 4.68 -24.05 16.48
C SER A 298 3.41 -24.80 16.92
N LYS A 299 2.38 -24.08 17.38
CA LYS A 299 1.10 -24.69 17.80
C LYS A 299 0.23 -25.13 16.63
N THR A 300 0.42 -24.58 15.45
CA THR A 300 -0.42 -24.84 14.26
C THR A 300 0.44 -25.15 13.02
N PRO A 301 1.29 -26.20 13.03
CA PRO A 301 2.22 -26.47 11.94
C PRO A 301 1.52 -26.78 10.61
N TYR A 302 0.31 -27.30 10.66
CA TYR A 302 -0.48 -27.61 9.46
C TYR A 302 -1.02 -26.37 8.74
N ALA A 303 -1.07 -25.22 9.41
CA ALA A 303 -1.58 -23.97 8.82
C ALA A 303 -0.72 -23.44 7.67
N TYR A 304 0.55 -23.88 7.55
CA TYR A 304 1.51 -23.37 6.56
C TYR A 304 2.25 -24.44 5.76
N ILE A 305 1.85 -25.72 5.86
CA ILE A 305 2.50 -26.80 5.09
C ILE A 305 2.32 -26.65 3.57
N CYS A 306 1.32 -25.93 3.11
CA CYS A 306 1.03 -25.67 1.71
C CYS A 306 1.79 -24.46 1.14
N LEU A 307 2.54 -23.74 1.99
CA LEU A 307 3.26 -22.52 1.61
C LEU A 307 4.66 -22.87 1.09
N PRO A 308 5.20 -22.07 0.14
CA PRO A 308 6.58 -22.26 -0.34
C PRO A 308 7.63 -21.84 0.70
N ARG A 309 7.27 -20.97 1.65
CA ARG A 309 8.13 -20.48 2.72
C ARG A 309 7.38 -20.42 4.04
N LEU A 310 8.08 -20.64 5.15
CA LEU A 310 7.50 -20.49 6.47
C LEU A 310 7.21 -19.02 6.78
N PRO A 311 6.09 -18.72 7.45
CA PRO A 311 5.83 -17.39 7.97
C PRO A 311 6.93 -16.93 8.94
N VAL A 312 7.26 -15.64 8.88
CA VAL A 312 8.17 -15.02 9.86
C VAL A 312 7.38 -14.64 11.11
N GLY A 313 7.80 -15.14 12.27
CA GLY A 313 7.14 -14.91 13.56
C GLY A 313 7.72 -15.77 14.68
N ASN A 314 7.10 -15.72 15.87
CA ASN A 314 7.56 -16.47 17.03
C ASN A 314 7.27 -17.96 16.89
N LEU A 315 8.27 -18.79 17.18
CA LEU A 315 8.18 -20.25 17.15
C LEU A 315 8.04 -20.88 18.54
N ILE A 316 8.20 -20.09 19.60
CA ILE A 316 8.23 -20.56 21.01
C ILE A 316 7.35 -19.65 21.85
#